data_77f659916872ef68c4fe5eef48884ffe
#
_entry.id   77f659916872ef68c4fe5eef48884ffe
#
_cell.length_a   1.000
_cell.length_b   1.000
_cell.length_c   1.000
_cell.angle_alpha   90.00
_cell.angle_beta   90.00
_cell.angle_gamma   90.00
#
_symmetry.space_group_name_H-M   'P 1'
#
loop_
_entity.id
_entity.type
_entity.pdbx_description
1 polymer ?
#
loop_
_entity_poly.entity_id
_entity_poly.type
_entity_poly.pdbx_seq_one_letter_code
_entity_poly.pdbx_strand_id
1 'polypeptide(L)'
;MSNFTLITGRTLEQGRTLEIGKFTKDYMDRCAICEINPEDLKKIGVEAGSNVKVKTAFGEVVVKAVSSPSSSPSIVFIPMGFWANAVVNPNTQGSGMPTFKGVPCEIEPTTEPVTPIYDLLKKFHKKPYEYKFSEHSDPSQPQNEYTVSNVVCCFCGCTCDDLEVTVKGSKISSVRSACAIGTAKLLNYEKERVYKPMIRKNGEFVETSLDEALNTAAKILAEAKYPVLYGWSSTSNEAMRVGVRLAELVGGILDNTAVCCHGPTVLGTQQTGVVKATLGQMKNRADLIVYWGCNPIFAHPRHTVRYSAMAKGRFVPGRKGRKIIVVDVRPSPTTKIADLQVGKVETLRKQLNLFKI
;
A
#
# COMPACT_ATOMS: atom_id res chain seq x y z
N MET A 1 17.50 14.34 -32.32
CA MET A 1 16.87 14.10 -31.00
C MET A 1 17.86 13.31 -30.16
N SER A 2 18.15 13.76 -28.96
CA SER A 2 19.14 13.10 -28.12
C SER A 2 18.47 11.95 -27.39
N ASN A 3 18.96 10.72 -27.63
CA ASN A 3 18.46 9.51 -26.98
C ASN A 3 19.04 9.37 -25.58
N PHE A 4 18.19 9.26 -24.59
CA PHE A 4 18.53 9.04 -23.19
C PHE A 4 17.98 7.70 -22.69
N THR A 5 18.54 7.26 -21.58
CA THR A 5 18.01 6.12 -20.83
C THR A 5 17.41 6.61 -19.52
N LEU A 6 16.09 6.44 -19.37
CA LEU A 6 15.38 6.79 -18.14
C LEU A 6 15.57 5.68 -17.10
N ILE A 7 15.95 6.09 -15.91
CA ILE A 7 15.87 5.28 -14.69
C ILE A 7 15.00 5.98 -13.68
N THR A 8 14.34 5.20 -12.84
CA THR A 8 13.51 5.73 -11.76
C THR A 8 13.91 5.11 -10.44
N GLY A 9 13.67 5.80 -9.35
CA GLY A 9 13.99 5.35 -8.00
C GLY A 9 13.31 6.19 -6.95
N ARG A 10 13.49 5.83 -5.69
CA ARG A 10 13.01 6.63 -4.57
C ARG A 10 14.13 7.53 -4.06
N THR A 11 13.76 8.75 -3.66
CA THR A 11 14.66 9.69 -3.01
C THR A 11 14.23 9.91 -1.55
N LEU A 12 15.15 10.31 -0.70
CA LEU A 12 14.86 10.66 0.70
C LEU A 12 13.85 11.81 0.77
N GLU A 13 14.04 12.83 -0.07
CA GLU A 13 13.16 14.00 -0.13
C GLU A 13 11.74 13.63 -0.57
N GLN A 14 11.62 12.73 -1.53
CA GLN A 14 10.33 12.17 -1.91
C GLN A 14 9.66 11.46 -0.72
N GLY A 15 10.42 10.63 0.02
CA GLY A 15 9.92 9.95 1.21
C GLY A 15 9.41 10.94 2.25
N ARG A 16 10.20 11.97 2.55
CA ARG A 16 9.83 13.01 3.51
C ARG A 16 8.57 13.78 3.11
N THR A 17 8.45 14.19 1.85
CA THR A 17 7.29 14.94 1.36
C THR A 17 6.06 14.07 1.16
N LEU A 18 6.24 12.76 0.94
CA LEU A 18 5.15 11.79 0.86
C LEU A 18 4.34 11.75 2.16
N GLU A 19 5.03 11.86 3.31
CA GLU A 19 4.40 11.86 4.63
C GLU A 19 3.52 13.11 4.86
N ILE A 20 3.82 14.21 4.16
CA ILE A 20 3.00 15.44 4.20
C ILE A 20 1.75 15.29 3.30
N GLY A 21 1.88 14.56 2.19
CA GLY A 21 0.79 14.26 1.27
C GLY A 21 1.17 14.40 -0.21
N LYS A 22 0.73 13.45 -1.03
CA LYS A 22 1.07 13.37 -2.46
C LYS A 22 0.51 14.52 -3.32
N PHE A 23 -0.51 15.23 -2.84
CA PHE A 23 -1.14 16.35 -3.54
C PHE A 23 -0.64 17.70 -3.07
N THR A 24 0.40 17.73 -2.24
CA THR A 24 1.02 18.98 -1.77
C THR A 24 2.01 19.51 -2.79
N LYS A 25 2.21 20.83 -2.75
CA LYS A 25 3.23 21.49 -3.58
C LYS A 25 4.62 20.93 -3.32
N ASP A 26 4.97 20.68 -2.06
CA ASP A 26 6.27 20.15 -1.67
C ASP A 26 6.54 18.78 -2.30
N TYR A 27 5.55 17.89 -2.33
CA TYR A 27 5.68 16.59 -3.01
C TYR A 27 5.85 16.77 -4.52
N MET A 28 5.06 17.65 -5.14
CA MET A 28 5.18 17.93 -6.58
C MET A 28 6.56 18.48 -6.93
N ASP A 29 7.06 19.45 -6.18
CA ASP A 29 8.37 20.07 -6.41
C ASP A 29 9.54 19.08 -6.29
N ARG A 30 9.38 17.97 -5.53
CA ARG A 30 10.40 16.94 -5.33
C ARG A 30 10.26 15.72 -6.25
N CYS A 31 9.10 15.54 -6.87
CA CYS A 31 8.82 14.38 -7.71
C CYS A 31 8.63 14.71 -9.18
N ALA A 32 8.16 15.94 -9.51
CA ALA A 32 7.98 16.41 -10.88
C ALA A 32 9.29 16.96 -11.47
N ILE A 33 10.37 16.22 -11.29
CA ILE A 33 11.72 16.62 -11.73
C ILE A 33 12.34 15.54 -12.62
N CYS A 34 13.26 15.96 -13.48
CA CYS A 34 14.15 15.09 -14.23
C CYS A 34 15.60 15.51 -13.94
N GLU A 35 16.34 14.66 -13.27
CA GLU A 35 17.76 14.88 -13.03
C GLU A 35 18.56 14.52 -14.28
N ILE A 36 19.37 15.44 -14.74
CA ILE A 36 20.14 15.35 -15.99
C ILE A 36 21.59 15.77 -15.73
N ASN A 37 22.54 15.07 -16.33
CA ASN A 37 23.94 15.44 -16.27
C ASN A 37 24.17 16.87 -16.84
N PRO A 38 25.02 17.72 -16.23
CA PRO A 38 25.27 19.08 -16.70
C PRO A 38 25.73 19.18 -18.18
N GLU A 39 26.55 18.25 -18.66
CA GLU A 39 26.99 18.21 -20.07
C GLU A 39 25.83 17.90 -21.01
N ASP A 40 24.92 17.03 -20.61
CA ASP A 40 23.74 16.68 -21.39
C ASP A 40 22.72 17.83 -21.42
N LEU A 41 22.57 18.57 -20.32
CA LEU A 41 21.77 19.81 -20.30
C LEU A 41 22.27 20.81 -21.34
N LYS A 42 23.60 21.02 -21.43
CA LYS A 42 24.19 21.89 -22.43
C LYS A 42 23.93 21.40 -23.84
N LYS A 43 24.10 20.08 -24.10
CA LYS A 43 23.85 19.47 -25.42
C LYS A 43 22.42 19.65 -25.91
N ILE A 44 21.43 19.61 -25.03
CA ILE A 44 20.03 19.79 -25.41
C ILE A 44 19.56 21.24 -25.29
N GLY A 45 20.45 22.18 -24.93
CA GLY A 45 20.13 23.61 -24.82
C GLY A 45 19.13 23.95 -23.69
N VAL A 46 19.19 23.23 -22.57
CA VAL A 46 18.29 23.39 -21.43
C VAL A 46 19.02 23.93 -20.23
N GLU A 47 18.51 24.98 -19.62
CA GLU A 47 18.99 25.47 -18.34
C GLU A 47 18.35 24.71 -17.18
N ALA A 48 19.11 24.48 -16.11
CA ALA A 48 18.56 23.88 -14.89
C ALA A 48 17.45 24.79 -14.31
N GLY A 49 16.33 24.16 -13.95
CA GLY A 49 15.14 24.85 -13.51
C GLY A 49 14.10 25.10 -14.60
N SER A 50 14.45 24.96 -15.89
CA SER A 50 13.51 25.03 -17.01
C SER A 50 12.67 23.76 -17.11
N ASN A 51 11.55 23.83 -17.84
CA ASN A 51 10.70 22.67 -18.08
C ASN A 51 11.22 21.87 -19.28
N VAL A 52 11.15 20.56 -19.16
CA VAL A 52 11.47 19.61 -20.22
C VAL A 52 10.32 18.63 -20.41
N LYS A 53 10.10 18.25 -21.67
CA LYS A 53 9.19 17.19 -22.03
C LYS A 53 9.97 15.91 -22.19
N VAL A 54 9.64 14.90 -21.40
CA VAL A 54 10.22 13.55 -21.46
C VAL A 54 9.25 12.66 -22.20
N LYS A 55 9.70 12.04 -23.30
CA LYS A 55 8.90 11.15 -24.15
C LYS A 55 9.49 9.74 -24.15
N THR A 56 8.64 8.75 -24.08
CA THR A 56 8.97 7.33 -24.25
C THR A 56 7.96 6.66 -25.17
N ALA A 57 8.18 5.41 -25.52
CA ALA A 57 7.18 4.61 -26.25
C ALA A 57 5.87 4.40 -25.47
N PHE A 58 5.83 4.74 -24.18
CA PHE A 58 4.69 4.48 -23.28
C PHE A 58 3.92 5.74 -22.90
N GLY A 59 4.48 6.91 -23.14
CA GLY A 59 3.83 8.19 -22.87
C GLY A 59 4.80 9.34 -22.78
N GLU A 60 4.25 10.50 -22.43
CA GLU A 60 5.00 11.74 -22.27
C GLU A 60 4.59 12.50 -21.01
N VAL A 61 5.50 13.29 -20.48
CA VAL A 61 5.27 14.11 -19.29
C VAL A 61 6.17 15.34 -19.31
N VAL A 62 5.66 16.46 -18.83
CA VAL A 62 6.46 17.67 -18.59
C VAL A 62 6.88 17.73 -17.14
N VAL A 63 8.17 17.87 -16.91
CA VAL A 63 8.82 17.95 -15.60
C VAL A 63 9.88 19.04 -15.58
N LYS A 64 10.36 19.42 -14.42
CA LYS A 64 11.42 20.40 -14.27
C LYS A 64 12.80 19.75 -14.42
N ALA A 65 13.65 20.30 -15.25
CA ALA A 65 15.04 19.84 -15.38
C ALA A 65 15.86 20.24 -14.14
N VAL A 66 16.60 19.30 -13.58
CA VAL A 66 17.50 19.52 -12.45
C VAL A 66 18.90 19.06 -12.84
N SER A 67 19.89 19.93 -12.62
CA SER A 67 21.29 19.58 -12.84
C SER A 67 21.79 18.60 -11.77
N SER A 68 22.28 17.44 -12.19
CA SER A 68 22.79 16.40 -11.31
C SER A 68 24.17 15.95 -11.76
N PRO A 69 25.24 16.49 -11.16
CA PRO A 69 26.62 16.09 -11.50
C PRO A 69 26.93 14.63 -11.25
N SER A 70 26.15 13.97 -10.37
CA SER A 70 26.28 12.54 -10.07
C SER A 70 25.64 11.63 -11.11
N SER A 71 24.79 12.16 -12.00
CA SER A 71 24.19 11.40 -13.09
C SER A 71 25.21 11.09 -14.18
N SER A 72 25.24 9.84 -14.65
CA SER A 72 26.09 9.46 -15.78
C SER A 72 25.59 10.10 -17.08
N PRO A 73 26.47 10.40 -18.05
CA PRO A 73 26.04 10.90 -19.35
C PRO A 73 25.00 10.00 -20.02
N SER A 74 24.04 10.60 -20.68
CA SER A 74 22.91 9.95 -21.37
C SER A 74 21.97 9.12 -20.47
N ILE A 75 22.11 9.24 -19.14
CA ILE A 75 21.18 8.66 -18.16
C ILE A 75 20.46 9.79 -17.46
N VAL A 76 19.12 9.66 -17.39
CA VAL A 76 18.26 10.61 -16.70
C VAL A 76 17.45 9.93 -15.64
N PHE A 77 17.13 10.65 -14.57
CA PHE A 77 16.43 10.11 -13.43
C PHE A 77 15.15 10.90 -13.12
N ILE A 78 14.03 10.20 -12.96
CA ILE A 78 12.78 10.77 -12.46
C ILE A 78 12.40 10.03 -11.17
N PRO A 79 12.12 10.73 -10.04
CA PRO A 79 11.64 10.08 -8.83
C PRO A 79 10.37 9.25 -9.08
N MET A 80 10.29 8.05 -8.50
CA MET A 80 9.09 7.21 -8.61
C MET A 80 7.85 7.96 -8.15
N GLY A 81 6.80 7.96 -8.95
CA GLY A 81 5.56 8.66 -8.65
C GLY A 81 4.70 8.86 -9.89
N PHE A 82 3.80 9.80 -9.83
CA PHE A 82 2.83 10.04 -10.92
C PHE A 82 3.53 10.35 -12.25
N TRP A 83 4.56 11.19 -12.25
CA TRP A 83 5.29 11.58 -13.46
C TRP A 83 6.12 10.44 -14.03
N ALA A 84 6.83 9.70 -13.21
CA ALA A 84 7.57 8.52 -13.66
C ALA A 84 6.62 7.45 -14.22
N ASN A 85 5.48 7.21 -13.56
CA ASN A 85 4.50 6.23 -14.01
C ASN A 85 3.89 6.57 -15.38
N ALA A 86 3.89 7.85 -15.76
CA ALA A 86 3.38 8.28 -17.06
C ALA A 86 4.27 7.84 -18.26
N VAL A 87 5.54 7.52 -18.00
CA VAL A 87 6.55 7.28 -19.04
C VAL A 87 7.26 5.93 -18.92
N VAL A 88 7.02 5.14 -17.86
CA VAL A 88 7.60 3.79 -17.72
C VAL A 88 6.78 2.75 -18.48
N ASN A 89 7.43 1.63 -18.82
CA ASN A 89 6.76 0.51 -19.45
C ASN A 89 5.78 -0.17 -18.47
N PRO A 90 4.48 -0.16 -18.73
CA PRO A 90 3.47 -0.75 -17.85
C PRO A 90 3.46 -2.29 -17.87
N ASN A 91 4.18 -2.91 -18.80
CA ASN A 91 4.22 -4.37 -18.87
C ASN A 91 5.00 -4.93 -17.66
N THR A 92 4.31 -5.63 -16.81
CA THR A 92 4.89 -6.20 -15.59
C THR A 92 5.53 -7.57 -15.81
N GLN A 93 5.43 -8.13 -17.00
CA GLN A 93 5.93 -9.48 -17.35
C GLN A 93 5.50 -10.57 -16.34
N GLY A 94 4.31 -10.41 -15.76
CA GLY A 94 3.77 -11.31 -14.74
C GLY A 94 4.29 -11.08 -13.32
N SER A 95 5.16 -10.11 -13.11
CA SER A 95 5.70 -9.79 -11.77
C SER A 95 4.78 -8.89 -10.94
N GLY A 96 3.89 -8.13 -11.57
CA GLY A 96 3.12 -7.05 -10.93
C GLY A 96 3.92 -5.75 -10.76
N MET A 97 5.19 -5.70 -11.21
CA MET A 97 6.05 -4.51 -11.18
C MET A 97 6.29 -4.01 -12.60
N PRO A 98 6.02 -2.72 -12.89
CA PRO A 98 6.42 -2.09 -14.15
C PRO A 98 7.93 -2.11 -14.37
N THR A 99 8.36 -1.89 -15.60
CA THR A 99 9.78 -1.73 -15.91
C THR A 99 10.21 -0.30 -15.57
N PHE A 100 10.81 -0.13 -14.40
CA PHE A 100 11.18 1.18 -13.85
C PHE A 100 12.57 1.67 -14.28
N LYS A 101 13.37 0.86 -14.95
CA LYS A 101 14.76 1.19 -15.32
C LYS A 101 15.07 0.76 -16.74
N GLY A 102 15.99 1.51 -17.36
CA GLY A 102 16.45 1.19 -18.71
C GLY A 102 15.41 1.50 -19.79
N VAL A 103 14.55 2.50 -19.59
CA VAL A 103 13.53 2.89 -20.57
C VAL A 103 14.13 3.92 -21.53
N PRO A 104 14.22 3.62 -22.84
CA PRO A 104 14.63 4.62 -23.82
C PRO A 104 13.70 5.83 -23.81
N CYS A 105 14.26 7.04 -23.78
CA CYS A 105 13.49 8.27 -23.79
C CYS A 105 14.16 9.38 -24.60
N GLU A 106 13.34 10.31 -25.04
CA GLU A 106 13.77 11.57 -25.67
C GLU A 106 13.44 12.71 -24.71
N ILE A 107 14.30 13.73 -24.69
CA ILE A 107 14.09 14.94 -23.89
C ILE A 107 14.21 16.15 -24.81
N GLU A 108 13.21 17.01 -24.71
CA GLU A 108 13.19 18.27 -25.44
C GLU A 108 12.81 19.44 -24.51
N PRO A 109 13.38 20.64 -24.74
CA PRO A 109 12.96 21.84 -24.03
C PRO A 109 11.49 22.17 -24.35
N THR A 110 10.78 22.70 -23.36
CA THR A 110 9.38 23.10 -23.56
C THR A 110 9.01 24.31 -22.69
N THR A 111 8.06 25.11 -23.18
CA THR A 111 7.44 26.17 -22.42
C THR A 111 6.13 25.73 -21.74
N GLU A 112 5.69 24.49 -22.00
CA GLU A 112 4.51 23.94 -21.34
C GLU A 112 4.72 23.87 -19.82
N PRO A 113 3.68 24.08 -19.01
CA PRO A 113 3.79 23.94 -17.56
C PRO A 113 4.03 22.48 -17.17
N VAL A 114 4.66 22.26 -16.01
CA VAL A 114 4.81 20.94 -15.41
C VAL A 114 3.44 20.25 -15.36
N THR A 115 3.38 19.01 -15.86
CA THR A 115 2.11 18.27 -15.95
C THR A 115 1.45 18.13 -14.58
N PRO A 116 0.23 18.65 -14.36
CA PRO A 116 -0.47 18.53 -13.09
C PRO A 116 -0.82 17.08 -12.75
N ILE A 117 -0.79 16.73 -11.46
CA ILE A 117 -1.15 15.37 -10.99
C ILE A 117 -2.54 14.96 -11.47
N TYR A 118 -3.51 15.86 -11.41
CA TYR A 118 -4.89 15.56 -11.81
C TYR A 118 -5.00 15.21 -13.29
N ASP A 119 -4.19 15.79 -14.16
CA ASP A 119 -4.19 15.47 -15.60
C ASP A 119 -3.54 14.11 -15.85
N LEU A 120 -2.51 13.75 -15.09
CA LEU A 120 -1.93 12.40 -15.10
C LEU A 120 -2.97 11.36 -14.66
N LEU A 121 -3.70 11.64 -13.59
CA LEU A 121 -4.75 10.73 -13.11
C LEU A 121 -5.87 10.55 -14.15
N LYS A 122 -6.33 11.62 -14.80
CA LYS A 122 -7.33 11.53 -15.89
C LYS A 122 -6.84 10.69 -17.07
N LYS A 123 -5.55 10.78 -17.40
CA LYS A 123 -4.94 9.99 -18.50
C LYS A 123 -4.98 8.49 -18.21
N PHE A 124 -4.84 8.06 -16.97
CA PHE A 124 -4.85 6.65 -16.56
C PHE A 124 -6.25 6.10 -16.32
N HIS A 125 -7.20 6.93 -15.95
CA HIS A 125 -8.58 6.55 -15.76
C HIS A 125 -9.36 6.74 -17.06
N LYS A 126 -9.61 5.65 -17.79
CA LYS A 126 -10.41 5.64 -19.04
C LYS A 126 -11.88 6.05 -18.84
N LYS A 127 -12.34 6.22 -17.61
CA LYS A 127 -13.61 6.84 -17.23
C LYS A 127 -13.30 7.99 -16.28
N PRO A 128 -13.96 9.16 -16.41
CA PRO A 128 -13.84 10.19 -15.40
C PRO A 128 -14.25 9.58 -14.06
N TYR A 129 -13.32 9.52 -13.13
CA TYR A 129 -13.62 9.24 -11.74
C TYR A 129 -14.30 10.53 -11.24
N GLU A 130 -15.59 10.64 -11.48
CA GLU A 130 -16.41 11.53 -10.68
C GLU A 130 -16.48 10.92 -9.29
N TYR A 131 -15.54 11.32 -8.44
CA TYR A 131 -15.69 11.16 -7.00
C TYR A 131 -16.82 12.14 -6.61
N LYS A 132 -18.05 11.71 -6.80
CA LYS A 132 -19.16 12.27 -6.05
C LYS A 132 -18.92 11.77 -4.62
N PHE A 133 -18.33 12.62 -3.77
CA PHE A 133 -18.64 12.55 -2.37
C PHE A 133 -20.15 12.56 -2.33
N SER A 134 -20.76 11.40 -2.04
CA SER A 134 -22.16 11.38 -1.71
C SER A 134 -22.26 12.29 -0.49
N GLU A 135 -22.80 13.47 -0.69
CA GLU A 135 -23.40 14.22 0.41
C GLU A 135 -24.23 13.20 1.16
N HIS A 136 -24.06 13.17 2.47
CA HIS A 136 -24.77 12.22 3.33
C HIS A 136 -26.23 12.21 2.87
N SER A 137 -26.68 11.12 2.27
CA SER A 137 -28.01 11.01 1.73
C SER A 137 -28.98 11.34 2.84
N ASP A 138 -29.74 12.40 2.62
CA ASP A 138 -30.88 12.75 3.48
C ASP A 138 -31.74 11.49 3.68
N PRO A 139 -31.96 11.03 4.91
CA PRO A 139 -32.75 9.82 5.17
C PRO A 139 -34.20 9.90 4.64
N SER A 140 -34.67 11.08 4.23
CA SER A 140 -35.97 11.32 3.62
C SER A 140 -36.03 11.05 2.09
N GLN A 141 -34.88 10.78 1.41
CA GLN A 141 -34.86 10.50 -0.02
C GLN A 141 -35.33 9.07 -0.34
N PRO A 142 -36.02 8.84 -1.49
CA PRO A 142 -36.47 7.51 -1.87
C PRO A 142 -35.28 6.54 -1.96
N GLN A 143 -35.45 5.37 -1.33
CA GLN A 143 -34.42 4.33 -1.16
C GLN A 143 -34.07 3.71 -2.53
N ASN A 144 -33.27 4.40 -3.32
CA ASN A 144 -32.74 3.82 -4.54
C ASN A 144 -31.73 2.72 -4.19
N GLU A 145 -31.97 1.54 -4.74
CA GLU A 145 -31.01 0.44 -4.70
C GLU A 145 -30.04 0.57 -5.86
N TYR A 146 -28.75 0.55 -5.59
CA TYR A 146 -27.70 0.60 -6.61
C TYR A 146 -26.53 -0.32 -6.24
N THR A 147 -25.83 -0.80 -7.27
CA THR A 147 -24.66 -1.69 -7.11
C THR A 147 -23.40 -1.00 -7.58
N VAL A 148 -22.38 -1.02 -6.73
CA VAL A 148 -21.02 -0.55 -7.05
C VAL A 148 -20.14 -1.75 -7.32
N SER A 149 -19.51 -1.79 -8.50
CA SER A 149 -18.57 -2.83 -8.91
C SER A 149 -17.12 -2.40 -8.64
N ASN A 150 -16.22 -3.39 -8.58
CA ASN A 150 -14.78 -3.18 -8.35
C ASN A 150 -14.47 -2.50 -7.01
N VAL A 151 -15.28 -2.77 -6.00
CA VAL A 151 -15.01 -2.28 -4.65
C VAL A 151 -13.83 -3.03 -4.06
N VAL A 152 -12.89 -2.28 -3.46
CA VAL A 152 -11.71 -2.85 -2.81
C VAL A 152 -12.02 -3.27 -1.37
N CYS A 153 -11.74 -4.52 -1.05
CA CYS A 153 -11.85 -5.04 0.31
C CYS A 153 -10.63 -4.65 1.14
N CYS A 154 -10.83 -4.02 2.30
CA CYS A 154 -9.77 -3.50 3.17
C CYS A 154 -9.45 -4.40 4.38
N PHE A 155 -10.03 -5.60 4.51
CA PHE A 155 -9.96 -6.37 5.75
C PHE A 155 -8.74 -7.29 5.89
N CYS A 156 -8.05 -7.56 4.79
CA CYS A 156 -6.78 -8.31 4.84
C CYS A 156 -5.86 -7.95 3.67
N GLY A 157 -4.61 -8.42 3.71
CA GLY A 157 -3.59 -8.14 2.70
C GLY A 157 -3.88 -8.66 1.29
N CYS A 158 -4.98 -9.39 1.06
CA CYS A 158 -5.43 -9.75 -0.28
C CYS A 158 -5.92 -8.54 -1.08
N THR A 159 -6.43 -7.50 -0.40
CA THR A 159 -6.99 -6.28 -1.03
C THR A 159 -7.80 -6.60 -2.28
N CYS A 160 -8.76 -7.56 -2.15
CA CYS A 160 -9.58 -8.00 -3.27
C CYS A 160 -10.32 -6.81 -3.88
N ASP A 161 -10.20 -6.62 -5.18
CA ASP A 161 -10.62 -5.43 -5.93
C ASP A 161 -11.77 -5.72 -6.92
N ASP A 162 -12.39 -6.87 -6.77
CA ASP A 162 -13.45 -7.40 -7.64
C ASP A 162 -14.80 -7.57 -6.92
N LEU A 163 -15.00 -6.87 -5.81
CA LEU A 163 -16.26 -6.94 -5.08
C LEU A 163 -17.36 -6.14 -5.79
N GLU A 164 -18.56 -6.68 -5.74
CA GLU A 164 -19.80 -5.97 -6.06
C GLU A 164 -20.57 -5.74 -4.77
N VAL A 165 -20.87 -4.48 -4.47
CA VAL A 165 -21.58 -4.08 -3.26
C VAL A 165 -22.88 -3.40 -3.63
N THR A 166 -24.00 -3.96 -3.21
CA THR A 166 -25.32 -3.36 -3.38
C THR A 166 -25.69 -2.56 -2.14
N VAL A 167 -26.11 -1.32 -2.36
CA VAL A 167 -26.54 -0.39 -1.33
C VAL A 167 -28.01 -0.09 -1.52
N LYS A 168 -28.79 -0.13 -0.45
CA LYS A 168 -30.19 0.26 -0.40
C LYS A 168 -30.37 1.36 0.64
N GLY A 169 -30.70 2.56 0.16
CA GLY A 169 -30.63 3.75 1.00
C GLY A 169 -29.20 3.98 1.47
N SER A 170 -28.94 4.04 2.76
CA SER A 170 -27.62 4.20 3.37
C SER A 170 -26.97 2.87 3.80
N LYS A 171 -27.61 1.71 3.54
CA LYS A 171 -27.16 0.41 4.05
C LYS A 171 -26.66 -0.53 2.96
N ILE A 172 -25.59 -1.26 3.26
CA ILE A 172 -25.13 -2.36 2.42
C ILE A 172 -26.13 -3.51 2.54
N SER A 173 -26.80 -3.85 1.44
CA SER A 173 -27.81 -4.91 1.38
C SER A 173 -27.26 -6.24 0.90
N SER A 174 -26.27 -6.22 -0.01
CA SER A 174 -25.60 -7.44 -0.45
C SER A 174 -24.15 -7.20 -0.86
N VAL A 175 -23.35 -8.27 -0.79
CA VAL A 175 -21.95 -8.25 -1.21
C VAL A 175 -21.66 -9.52 -2.00
N ARG A 176 -21.16 -9.36 -3.24
CA ARG A 176 -20.74 -10.46 -4.11
C ARG A 176 -19.23 -10.46 -4.28
N SER A 177 -18.68 -11.59 -4.67
CA SER A 177 -17.24 -11.79 -4.88
C SER A 177 -16.35 -11.58 -3.65
N ALA A 178 -16.92 -11.47 -2.44
CA ALA A 178 -16.16 -11.43 -1.18
C ALA A 178 -16.01 -12.83 -0.56
N CYS A 179 -15.02 -13.01 0.31
CA CYS A 179 -14.95 -14.19 1.18
C CYS A 179 -15.92 -14.03 2.37
N ALA A 180 -16.14 -15.11 3.10
CA ALA A 180 -17.04 -15.11 4.27
C ALA A 180 -16.70 -13.98 5.28
N ILE A 181 -15.40 -13.74 5.53
CA ILE A 181 -14.93 -12.67 6.44
C ILE A 181 -15.31 -11.29 5.88
N GLY A 182 -14.97 -11.02 4.59
CA GLY A 182 -15.27 -9.75 3.93
C GLY A 182 -16.79 -9.49 3.87
N THR A 183 -17.57 -10.50 3.49
CA THR A 183 -19.04 -10.42 3.47
C THR A 183 -19.61 -10.11 4.85
N ALA A 184 -19.17 -10.86 5.88
CA ALA A 184 -19.66 -10.66 7.24
C ALA A 184 -19.32 -9.25 7.75
N LYS A 185 -18.12 -8.76 7.54
CA LYS A 185 -17.69 -7.43 7.97
C LYS A 185 -18.43 -6.31 7.24
N LEU A 186 -18.64 -6.44 5.93
CA LEU A 186 -19.37 -5.44 5.15
C LEU A 186 -20.87 -5.40 5.51
N LEU A 187 -21.52 -6.56 5.65
CA LEU A 187 -22.95 -6.61 5.99
C LEU A 187 -23.26 -6.24 7.44
N ASN A 188 -22.28 -6.36 8.33
CA ASN A 188 -22.50 -6.09 9.77
C ASN A 188 -21.71 -4.85 10.25
N TYR A 189 -21.33 -3.94 9.37
CA TYR A 189 -20.49 -2.78 9.72
C TYR A 189 -21.14 -1.83 10.73
N GLU A 190 -22.46 -1.86 10.88
CA GLU A 190 -23.23 -1.07 11.85
C GLU A 190 -23.44 -1.78 13.20
N LYS A 191 -23.27 -3.12 13.25
CA LYS A 191 -23.50 -3.86 14.49
C LYS A 191 -22.45 -3.53 15.54
N GLU A 192 -22.90 -3.33 16.76
CA GLU A 192 -22.06 -3.05 17.93
C GLU A 192 -21.18 -1.80 17.76
N ARG A 193 -21.58 -0.90 16.87
CA ARG A 193 -20.84 0.34 16.62
C ARG A 193 -21.13 1.36 17.73
N VAL A 194 -20.08 1.95 18.29
CA VAL A 194 -20.19 3.06 19.23
C VAL A 194 -20.42 4.35 18.44
N TYR A 195 -21.61 4.93 18.56
CA TYR A 195 -22.01 6.15 17.87
C TYR A 195 -21.79 7.42 18.69
N LYS A 196 -21.72 7.29 20.01
CA LYS A 196 -21.51 8.39 20.94
C LYS A 196 -20.35 8.08 21.88
N PRO A 197 -19.62 9.08 22.34
CA PRO A 197 -18.63 8.89 23.39
C PRO A 197 -19.24 8.28 24.65
N MET A 198 -18.46 7.47 25.34
CA MET A 198 -18.89 6.81 26.57
C MET A 198 -17.83 6.97 27.65
N ILE A 199 -18.26 7.18 28.89
CA ILE A 199 -17.40 7.17 30.07
C ILE A 199 -17.88 6.14 31.07
N ARG A 200 -16.97 5.58 31.87
CA ARG A 200 -17.33 4.62 32.90
C ARG A 200 -17.74 5.35 34.17
N LYS A 201 -19.00 5.14 34.59
CA LYS A 201 -19.55 5.62 35.87
C LYS A 201 -20.05 4.40 36.66
N ASN A 202 -19.63 4.23 37.88
CA ASN A 202 -20.05 3.12 38.75
C ASN A 202 -19.89 1.72 38.13
N GLY A 203 -18.83 1.51 37.34
CA GLY A 203 -18.56 0.24 36.70
C GLY A 203 -19.18 0.04 35.30
N GLU A 204 -20.18 0.84 34.92
CA GLU A 204 -20.86 0.75 33.63
C GLU A 204 -20.51 1.88 32.68
N PHE A 205 -20.57 1.62 31.36
CA PHE A 205 -20.39 2.64 30.34
C PHE A 205 -21.68 3.43 30.13
N VAL A 206 -21.57 4.75 30.27
CA VAL A 206 -22.67 5.69 30.08
C VAL A 206 -22.32 6.63 28.92
N GLU A 207 -23.30 6.84 28.01
CA GLU A 207 -23.16 7.83 26.92
C GLU A 207 -22.94 9.24 27.47
N THR A 208 -22.08 10.00 26.81
CA THR A 208 -21.75 11.37 27.21
C THR A 208 -21.51 12.26 26.00
N SER A 209 -21.32 13.55 26.22
CA SER A 209 -20.89 14.49 25.17
C SER A 209 -19.42 14.28 24.79
N LEU A 210 -19.05 14.70 23.58
CA LEU A 210 -17.65 14.65 23.15
C LEU A 210 -16.75 15.50 24.07
N ASP A 211 -17.21 16.68 24.47
CA ASP A 211 -16.45 17.59 25.32
C ASP A 211 -16.24 16.99 26.73
N GLU A 212 -17.26 16.38 27.31
CA GLU A 212 -17.11 15.70 28.61
C GLU A 212 -16.13 14.52 28.51
N ALA A 213 -16.19 13.72 27.42
CA ALA A 213 -15.28 12.60 27.20
C ALA A 213 -13.85 13.07 27.03
N LEU A 214 -13.62 14.14 26.23
CA LEU A 214 -12.29 14.70 25.99
C LEU A 214 -11.71 15.33 27.26
N ASN A 215 -12.49 16.09 28.01
CA ASN A 215 -12.06 16.67 29.28
C ASN A 215 -11.71 15.59 30.32
N THR A 216 -12.51 14.53 30.39
CA THR A 216 -12.23 13.39 31.27
C THR A 216 -10.94 12.67 30.87
N ALA A 217 -10.75 12.41 29.57
CA ALA A 217 -9.52 11.81 29.08
C ALA A 217 -8.30 12.69 29.31
N ALA A 218 -8.38 13.98 29.07
CA ALA A 218 -7.31 14.94 29.30
C ALA A 218 -6.92 14.98 30.78
N LYS A 219 -7.91 14.99 31.69
CA LYS A 219 -7.67 14.94 33.13
C LYS A 219 -6.94 13.67 33.55
N ILE A 220 -7.40 12.50 33.08
CA ILE A 220 -6.76 11.20 33.36
C ILE A 220 -5.30 11.20 32.89
N LEU A 221 -5.02 11.72 31.68
CA LEU A 221 -3.66 11.78 31.14
C LEU A 221 -2.78 12.76 31.91
N ALA A 222 -3.31 13.92 32.33
CA ALA A 222 -2.57 14.91 33.08
C ALA A 222 -2.24 14.46 34.52
N GLU A 223 -3.11 13.67 35.15
CA GLU A 223 -2.93 13.14 36.50
C GLU A 223 -2.10 11.85 36.52
N ALA A 224 -1.92 11.20 35.36
CA ALA A 224 -1.16 9.95 35.27
C ALA A 224 0.32 10.20 35.50
N LYS A 225 0.93 9.40 36.39
CA LYS A 225 2.39 9.50 36.67
C LYS A 225 3.25 8.99 35.50
N TYR A 226 2.75 8.01 34.74
CA TYR A 226 3.49 7.38 33.67
C TYR A 226 2.53 6.82 32.59
N PRO A 227 1.90 7.67 31.78
CA PRO A 227 0.94 7.24 30.79
C PRO A 227 1.64 6.51 29.63
N VAL A 228 1.00 5.47 29.12
CA VAL A 228 1.43 4.73 27.94
C VAL A 228 0.41 4.92 26.83
N LEU A 229 0.86 5.49 25.70
CA LEU A 229 0.08 5.63 24.47
C LEU A 229 0.49 4.50 23.53
N TYR A 230 -0.35 3.48 23.44
CA TYR A 230 -0.03 2.25 22.72
C TYR A 230 -1.04 1.97 21.61
N GLY A 231 -0.55 1.36 20.52
CA GLY A 231 -1.40 0.93 19.39
C GLY A 231 -0.87 1.42 18.06
N TRP A 232 -1.21 2.59 17.65
CA TRP A 232 -0.73 3.40 16.50
C TRP A 232 -0.51 2.67 15.17
N SER A 233 -0.84 1.38 15.08
CA SER A 233 -0.83 0.60 13.86
C SER A 233 -2.07 0.94 13.01
N SER A 234 -1.90 1.00 11.69
CA SER A 234 -2.99 1.32 10.77
C SER A 234 -3.66 2.69 11.02
N THR A 235 -2.89 3.64 11.48
CA THR A 235 -3.29 5.01 11.79
C THR A 235 -2.62 5.97 10.79
N SER A 236 -3.25 7.11 10.51
CA SER A 236 -2.65 8.11 9.62
C SER A 236 -1.40 8.76 10.24
N ASN A 237 -0.46 9.20 9.40
CA ASN A 237 0.75 9.86 9.85
C ASN A 237 0.46 11.16 10.60
N GLU A 238 -0.60 11.89 10.22
CA GLU A 238 -1.05 13.09 10.90
C GLU A 238 -1.47 12.79 12.34
N ALA A 239 -2.24 11.72 12.56
CA ALA A 239 -2.63 11.28 13.88
C ALA A 239 -1.42 10.81 14.72
N MET A 240 -0.49 10.05 14.12
CA MET A 240 0.74 9.63 14.79
C MET A 240 1.60 10.83 15.22
N ARG A 241 1.72 11.84 14.38
CA ARG A 241 2.44 13.07 14.73
C ARG A 241 1.83 13.79 15.94
N VAL A 242 0.50 13.86 15.99
CA VAL A 242 -0.20 14.44 17.16
C VAL A 242 -0.02 13.55 18.39
N GLY A 243 -0.04 12.23 18.22
CA GLY A 243 0.23 11.27 19.28
C GLY A 243 1.62 11.42 19.93
N VAL A 244 2.66 11.63 19.10
CA VAL A 244 4.02 11.93 19.60
C VAL A 244 4.02 13.20 20.47
N ARG A 245 3.42 14.29 19.97
CA ARG A 245 3.32 15.54 20.73
C ARG A 245 2.55 15.39 22.05
N LEU A 246 1.47 14.59 22.01
CA LEU A 246 0.71 14.30 23.22
C LEU A 246 1.55 13.52 24.23
N ALA A 247 2.30 12.51 23.79
CA ALA A 247 3.19 11.75 24.67
C ALA A 247 4.27 12.62 25.30
N GLU A 248 4.89 13.51 24.51
CA GLU A 248 5.85 14.50 25.00
C GLU A 248 5.23 15.45 26.03
N LEU A 249 4.01 15.94 25.76
CA LEU A 249 3.31 16.87 26.66
C LEU A 249 2.96 16.27 28.02
N VAL A 250 2.55 15.00 28.03
CA VAL A 250 2.14 14.32 29.29
C VAL A 250 3.28 13.52 29.94
N GLY A 251 4.51 13.59 29.39
CA GLY A 251 5.66 12.85 29.92
C GLY A 251 5.48 11.32 29.81
N GLY A 252 4.76 10.86 28.78
CA GLY A 252 4.38 9.48 28.60
C GLY A 252 5.28 8.69 27.65
N ILE A 253 5.06 7.39 27.57
CA ILE A 253 5.67 6.48 26.59
C ILE A 253 4.75 6.36 25.38
N LEU A 254 5.35 6.40 24.18
CA LEU A 254 4.68 6.05 22.93
C LEU A 254 5.27 4.75 22.41
N ASP A 255 4.41 3.77 22.09
CA ASP A 255 4.83 2.54 21.46
C ASP A 255 3.74 2.02 20.51
N ASN A 256 4.11 1.14 19.59
CA ASN A 256 3.19 0.60 18.59
C ASN A 256 3.26 -0.93 18.49
N THR A 257 2.22 -1.50 17.91
CA THR A 257 2.13 -2.95 17.71
C THR A 257 3.20 -3.51 16.78
N ALA A 258 3.83 -2.67 15.94
CA ALA A 258 4.91 -3.10 15.06
C ALA A 258 6.16 -3.56 15.83
N VAL A 259 6.40 -3.05 17.02
CA VAL A 259 7.52 -3.49 17.88
C VAL A 259 7.42 -4.98 18.20
N CYS A 260 6.26 -5.46 18.62
CA CYS A 260 6.05 -6.89 18.89
C CYS A 260 5.91 -7.71 17.61
N CYS A 261 5.19 -7.18 16.62
CA CYS A 261 4.83 -7.90 15.39
C CYS A 261 5.99 -7.96 14.40
N HIS A 262 6.67 -6.84 14.16
CA HIS A 262 7.70 -6.68 13.13
C HIS A 262 9.11 -6.51 13.69
N GLY A 263 9.28 -6.18 14.96
CA GLY A 263 10.58 -5.92 15.59
C GLY A 263 11.60 -7.03 15.34
N PRO A 264 11.32 -8.30 15.63
CA PRO A 264 12.24 -9.41 15.38
C PRO A 264 12.59 -9.55 13.88
N THR A 265 11.61 -9.35 12.99
CA THR A 265 11.84 -9.39 11.54
C THR A 265 12.71 -8.23 11.09
N VAL A 266 12.51 -7.02 11.64
CA VAL A 266 13.33 -5.84 11.34
C VAL A 266 14.79 -6.09 11.76
N LEU A 267 15.03 -6.62 12.95
CA LEU A 267 16.37 -6.99 13.41
C LEU A 267 17.03 -8.02 12.50
N GLY A 268 16.28 -9.06 12.10
CA GLY A 268 16.77 -10.05 11.13
C GLY A 268 17.10 -9.43 9.77
N THR A 269 16.24 -8.55 9.26
CA THR A 269 16.47 -7.89 7.96
C THR A 269 17.63 -6.90 7.97
N GLN A 270 17.95 -6.31 9.10
CA GLN A 270 19.15 -5.47 9.25
C GLN A 270 20.44 -6.28 9.10
N GLN A 271 20.42 -7.56 9.49
CA GLN A 271 21.59 -8.44 9.40
C GLN A 271 21.73 -9.10 8.03
N THR A 272 20.64 -9.58 7.44
CA THR A 272 20.67 -10.45 6.26
C THR A 272 19.97 -9.88 5.04
N GLY A 273 19.33 -8.73 5.16
CA GLY A 273 18.41 -8.20 4.14
C GLY A 273 17.08 -8.96 4.10
N VAL A 274 16.22 -8.62 3.17
CA VAL A 274 14.93 -9.29 2.95
C VAL A 274 14.62 -9.40 1.48
N VAL A 275 14.29 -10.60 1.04
CA VAL A 275 13.75 -10.86 -0.31
C VAL A 275 12.23 -10.82 -0.23
N LYS A 276 11.61 -9.96 -1.04
CA LYS A 276 10.16 -9.81 -1.12
C LYS A 276 9.66 -10.08 -2.53
N ALA A 277 8.42 -10.57 -2.63
CA ALA A 277 7.72 -10.77 -3.88
C ALA A 277 6.35 -10.07 -3.85
N THR A 278 5.88 -9.64 -5.01
CA THR A 278 4.50 -9.16 -5.15
C THR A 278 3.53 -10.35 -5.21
N LEU A 279 2.25 -10.08 -4.93
CA LEU A 279 1.19 -11.10 -5.12
C LEU A 279 1.14 -11.58 -6.59
N GLY A 280 1.42 -10.68 -7.54
CA GLY A 280 1.53 -11.02 -8.96
C GLY A 280 2.69 -11.96 -9.27
N GLN A 281 3.86 -11.77 -8.67
CA GLN A 281 5.00 -12.68 -8.82
C GLN A 281 4.66 -14.06 -8.26
N MET A 282 4.10 -14.12 -7.05
CA MET A 282 3.67 -15.37 -6.43
C MET A 282 2.67 -16.11 -7.32
N LYS A 283 1.62 -15.42 -7.80
CA LYS A 283 0.61 -15.98 -8.69
C LYS A 283 1.20 -16.58 -9.96
N ASN A 284 2.08 -15.82 -10.61
CA ASN A 284 2.48 -16.11 -11.98
C ASN A 284 3.71 -17.03 -12.09
N ARG A 285 4.55 -17.09 -11.05
CA ARG A 285 5.86 -17.75 -11.13
C ARG A 285 6.14 -18.81 -10.07
N ALA A 286 5.54 -18.70 -8.86
CA ALA A 286 5.87 -19.62 -7.78
C ALA A 286 5.37 -21.03 -8.08
N ASP A 287 6.26 -21.97 -8.22
CA ASP A 287 6.02 -23.41 -8.37
C ASP A 287 6.18 -24.15 -7.04
N LEU A 288 6.90 -23.58 -6.09
CA LEU A 288 7.00 -24.01 -4.70
C LEU A 288 6.50 -22.90 -3.76
N ILE A 289 5.58 -23.24 -2.86
CA ILE A 289 5.08 -22.34 -1.84
C ILE A 289 5.23 -22.99 -0.46
N VAL A 290 5.87 -22.30 0.46
CA VAL A 290 6.01 -22.71 1.85
C VAL A 290 5.16 -21.77 2.72
N TYR A 291 4.13 -22.32 3.36
CA TYR A 291 3.35 -21.62 4.38
C TYR A 291 3.95 -21.92 5.74
N TRP A 292 4.60 -20.93 6.34
CA TRP A 292 5.31 -21.08 7.59
C TRP A 292 4.59 -20.34 8.71
N GLY A 293 4.03 -21.10 9.68
CA GLY A 293 3.29 -20.51 10.79
C GLY A 293 2.09 -19.66 10.37
N CYS A 294 1.48 -19.95 9.22
CA CYS A 294 0.34 -19.19 8.73
C CYS A 294 -0.76 -20.08 8.14
N ASN A 295 -2.00 -19.64 8.28
CA ASN A 295 -3.17 -20.37 7.81
C ASN A 295 -4.02 -19.49 6.87
N PRO A 296 -3.58 -19.30 5.60
CA PRO A 296 -4.25 -18.39 4.67
C PRO A 296 -5.67 -18.84 4.31
N ILE A 297 -6.01 -20.14 4.34
CA ILE A 297 -7.39 -20.56 4.09
C ILE A 297 -8.34 -19.99 5.13
N PHE A 298 -7.89 -19.84 6.37
CA PHE A 298 -8.69 -19.26 7.45
C PHE A 298 -8.57 -17.73 7.51
N ALA A 299 -7.33 -17.22 7.54
CA ALA A 299 -7.07 -15.80 7.78
C ALA A 299 -7.23 -14.91 6.54
N HIS A 300 -6.98 -15.48 5.34
CA HIS A 300 -7.00 -14.77 4.05
C HIS A 300 -7.64 -15.67 2.97
N PRO A 301 -8.94 -16.02 3.08
CA PRO A 301 -9.51 -17.13 2.32
C PRO A 301 -9.31 -17.05 0.81
N ARG A 302 -9.34 -15.85 0.23
CA ARG A 302 -9.12 -15.67 -1.22
C ARG A 302 -7.65 -15.65 -1.65
N HIS A 303 -6.70 -15.62 -0.71
CA HIS A 303 -5.28 -15.63 -1.03
C HIS A 303 -4.86 -16.87 -1.83
N THR A 304 -5.34 -18.04 -1.40
CA THR A 304 -5.01 -19.31 -2.05
C THR A 304 -5.53 -19.42 -3.48
N VAL A 305 -6.73 -18.92 -3.73
CA VAL A 305 -7.37 -19.01 -5.05
C VAL A 305 -6.98 -17.85 -5.99
N ARG A 306 -6.67 -16.66 -5.45
CA ARG A 306 -6.32 -15.50 -6.28
C ARG A 306 -4.82 -15.37 -6.54
N TYR A 307 -3.96 -15.72 -5.58
CA TYR A 307 -2.55 -15.33 -5.63
C TYR A 307 -1.55 -16.46 -5.35
N SER A 308 -1.98 -17.57 -4.74
CA SER A 308 -1.02 -18.61 -4.35
C SER A 308 -1.44 -20.03 -4.77
N ALA A 309 -1.70 -20.93 -3.86
CA ALA A 309 -1.78 -22.37 -4.08
C ALA A 309 -2.65 -22.81 -5.26
N MET A 310 -3.86 -22.27 -5.41
CA MET A 310 -4.82 -22.65 -6.44
C MET A 310 -4.80 -21.73 -7.68
N ALA A 311 -4.19 -20.56 -7.57
CA ALA A 311 -4.24 -19.56 -8.60
C ALA A 311 -3.57 -20.01 -9.90
N LYS A 312 -4.30 -19.97 -11.03
CA LYS A 312 -3.69 -20.11 -12.36
C LYS A 312 -2.86 -18.85 -12.66
N GLY A 313 -1.59 -19.03 -12.92
CA GLY A 313 -0.65 -17.99 -13.30
C GLY A 313 -0.25 -18.05 -14.76
N ARG A 314 0.57 -17.09 -15.18
CA ARG A 314 1.09 -17.04 -16.56
C ARG A 314 2.03 -18.21 -16.89
N PHE A 315 2.87 -18.60 -15.92
CA PHE A 315 3.91 -19.60 -16.11
C PHE A 315 3.64 -20.91 -15.31
N VAL A 316 2.63 -20.89 -14.45
CA VAL A 316 2.28 -22.02 -13.59
C VAL A 316 0.80 -22.35 -13.78
N PRO A 317 0.45 -23.60 -14.13
CA PRO A 317 -0.92 -23.98 -14.50
C PRO A 317 -1.88 -24.14 -13.30
N GLY A 318 -1.59 -23.51 -12.17
CA GLY A 318 -2.39 -23.58 -10.94
C GLY A 318 -1.89 -24.67 -9.99
N ARG A 319 -2.79 -25.31 -9.23
CA ARG A 319 -2.42 -26.28 -8.18
C ARG A 319 -1.55 -27.44 -8.68
N LYS A 320 -1.83 -27.96 -9.86
CA LYS A 320 -1.07 -29.08 -10.46
C LYS A 320 0.39 -28.75 -10.74
N GLY A 321 0.71 -27.49 -11.00
CA GLY A 321 2.08 -27.03 -11.23
C GLY A 321 2.78 -26.52 -9.96
N ARG A 322 2.24 -26.76 -8.77
CA ARG A 322 2.79 -26.23 -7.51
C ARG A 322 3.01 -27.32 -6.49
N LYS A 323 4.14 -27.23 -5.79
CA LYS A 323 4.37 -27.94 -4.53
C LYS A 323 4.03 -27.03 -3.37
N ILE A 324 3.31 -27.57 -2.38
CA ILE A 324 2.87 -26.82 -1.19
C ILE A 324 3.43 -27.51 0.03
N ILE A 325 4.21 -26.78 0.80
CA ILE A 325 4.71 -27.21 2.10
C ILE A 325 4.04 -26.34 3.17
N VAL A 326 3.54 -26.97 4.22
CA VAL A 326 3.00 -26.25 5.39
C VAL A 326 3.83 -26.61 6.60
N VAL A 327 4.41 -25.61 7.23
CA VAL A 327 5.15 -25.69 8.49
C VAL A 327 4.27 -25.09 9.57
N ASP A 328 3.71 -25.91 10.42
CA ASP A 328 2.80 -25.48 11.49
C ASP A 328 2.88 -26.45 12.68
N VAL A 329 2.63 -25.95 13.88
CA VAL A 329 2.66 -26.74 15.13
C VAL A 329 1.45 -27.67 15.26
N ARG A 330 0.40 -27.43 14.47
CA ARG A 330 -0.83 -28.21 14.45
C ARG A 330 -1.41 -28.33 13.05
N PRO A 331 -2.26 -29.33 12.77
CA PRO A 331 -3.06 -29.38 11.56
C PRO A 331 -3.99 -28.14 11.49
N SER A 332 -4.06 -27.54 10.32
CA SER A 332 -4.89 -26.37 10.02
C SER A 332 -5.68 -26.60 8.72
N PRO A 333 -6.71 -25.80 8.39
CA PRO A 333 -7.35 -25.89 7.07
C PRO A 333 -6.36 -25.82 5.90
N THR A 334 -5.25 -25.07 6.04
CA THR A 334 -4.22 -24.95 5.00
C THR A 334 -3.43 -26.25 4.82
N THR A 335 -3.29 -27.09 5.86
CA THR A 335 -2.58 -28.37 5.70
C THR A 335 -3.32 -29.37 4.80
N LYS A 336 -4.64 -29.19 4.63
CA LYS A 336 -5.45 -30.05 3.72
C LYS A 336 -5.08 -29.88 2.25
N ILE A 337 -4.42 -28.82 1.87
CA ILE A 337 -3.97 -28.56 0.50
C ILE A 337 -2.46 -28.76 0.34
N ALA A 338 -1.75 -29.17 1.39
CA ALA A 338 -0.32 -29.36 1.37
C ALA A 338 0.07 -30.69 0.72
N ASP A 339 1.21 -30.71 0.01
CA ASP A 339 1.88 -31.95 -0.40
C ASP A 339 2.77 -32.48 0.73
N LEU A 340 3.23 -31.60 1.61
CA LEU A 340 4.05 -31.95 2.77
C LEU A 340 3.66 -31.08 3.96
N GLN A 341 3.45 -31.68 5.11
CA GLN A 341 3.29 -30.99 6.39
C GLN A 341 4.47 -31.29 7.31
N VAL A 342 5.05 -30.24 7.89
CA VAL A 342 6.10 -30.32 8.89
C VAL A 342 5.55 -29.85 10.22
N GLY A 343 5.38 -30.76 11.17
CA GLY A 343 4.60 -30.52 12.40
C GLY A 343 5.39 -30.38 13.70
N LYS A 344 6.74 -30.59 13.71
CA LYS A 344 7.56 -30.47 14.93
C LYS A 344 8.83 -29.67 14.67
N VAL A 345 9.17 -28.80 15.61
CA VAL A 345 10.40 -27.99 15.56
C VAL A 345 11.67 -28.87 15.45
N GLU A 346 11.69 -30.05 16.08
CA GLU A 346 12.79 -31.02 15.96
C GLU A 346 12.93 -31.60 14.56
N THR A 347 11.83 -31.85 13.89
CA THR A 347 11.82 -32.32 12.50
C THR A 347 12.36 -31.22 11.58
N LEU A 348 12.03 -29.97 11.86
CA LEU A 348 12.56 -28.79 11.18
C LEU A 348 14.07 -28.65 11.34
N ARG A 349 14.59 -28.79 12.56
CA ARG A 349 16.04 -28.74 12.81
C ARG A 349 16.80 -29.83 12.05
N LYS A 350 16.25 -31.05 12.01
CA LYS A 350 16.84 -32.16 11.27
C LYS A 350 16.78 -31.93 9.75
N GLN A 351 15.69 -31.33 9.24
CA GLN A 351 15.52 -31.07 7.80
C GLN A 351 16.28 -29.82 7.33
N LEU A 352 16.40 -28.77 8.17
CA LEU A 352 17.23 -27.60 7.86
C LEU A 352 18.73 -27.95 7.86
N ASN A 353 19.16 -28.93 8.67
CA ASN A 353 20.52 -29.47 8.61
C ASN A 353 20.84 -30.23 7.31
N LEU A 354 19.81 -30.61 6.52
CA LEU A 354 19.96 -31.16 5.16
C LEU A 354 20.23 -30.09 4.11
N PHE A 355 19.84 -28.83 4.39
CA PHE A 355 20.20 -27.66 3.59
C PHE A 355 21.42 -26.97 4.23
N LYS A 356 22.55 -27.67 4.34
CA LYS A 356 23.79 -27.06 4.83
C LYS A 356 24.04 -25.73 4.11
N ILE A 357 23.54 -24.64 4.68
CA ILE A 357 23.88 -23.26 4.37
C ILE A 357 24.75 -22.78 5.51
#